data_85e1b2abad70fed5e332008d3006d9c5
#
_entry.id   85e1b2abad70fed5e332008d3006d9c5
#
_cell.length_a   1.000
_cell.length_b   1.000
_cell.length_c   1.000
_cell.angle_alpha   90.00
_cell.angle_beta   90.00
_cell.angle_gamma   90.00
#
_symmetry.space_group_name_H-M   'P 1'
#
loop_
_entity.id
_entity.type
_entity.pdbx_description
1 polymer ?
#
loop_
_entity_poly.entity_id
_entity_poly.type
_entity_poly.pdbx_seq_one_letter_code
_entity_poly.pdbx_strand_id
1 'polypeptide(L)' 'MSEDSLDLRGIVCPINFVKTKLKLESMDDGEILEIILDSGEPIQNVPKSLKDEGHKIVGVEKADGYFKLKVEKH' A
#
# COMPACT_ATOMS: atom_id res chain seq x y z
N MET A 1 -12.52 12.85 7.25
CA MET A 1 -11.49 12.83 6.29
C MET A 1 -10.24 12.26 6.87
N SER A 2 -9.85 11.12 6.46
CA SER A 2 -8.66 10.55 7.04
C SER A 2 -7.80 9.96 5.96
N GLU A 3 -6.55 10.36 5.99
CA GLU A 3 -5.53 9.76 5.18
C GLU A 3 -4.64 9.02 6.15
N ASP A 4 -4.71 7.71 6.10
CA ASP A 4 -3.92 6.87 6.98
C ASP A 4 -2.60 6.51 6.30
N SER A 5 -1.59 6.21 7.09
CA SER A 5 -0.32 5.77 6.55
C SER A 5 0.16 4.52 7.28
N LEU A 6 0.96 3.72 6.58
CA LEU A 6 1.47 2.46 7.10
C LEU A 6 2.89 2.28 6.59
N ASP A 7 3.84 2.15 7.50
CA ASP A 7 5.25 1.95 7.15
C ASP A 7 5.54 0.46 7.11
N LEU A 8 5.82 -0.04 5.92
CA LEU A 8 6.08 -1.46 5.71
C LEU A 8 7.53 -1.74 5.33
N ARG A 9 8.41 -0.78 5.54
CA ARG A 9 9.84 -0.99 5.27
C ARG A 9 10.37 -2.09 6.17
N GLY A 10 11.19 -2.97 5.59
CA GLY A 10 11.75 -4.09 6.32
C GLY A 10 10.81 -5.27 6.50
N ILE A 11 9.57 -5.16 6.04
CA ILE A 11 8.58 -6.25 6.14
C ILE A 11 8.63 -7.06 4.85
N VAL A 12 8.77 -8.38 4.98
CA VAL A 12 8.88 -9.25 3.82
C VAL A 12 7.51 -9.60 3.25
N CYS A 13 7.50 -9.94 1.96
CA CYS A 13 6.31 -10.43 1.28
C CYS A 13 6.05 -11.89 1.72
N PRO A 14 4.81 -12.31 1.97
CA PRO A 14 3.56 -11.58 1.74
C PRO A 14 3.04 -10.80 2.95
N ILE A 15 3.83 -10.70 4.01
CA ILE A 15 3.38 -10.06 5.25
C ILE A 15 3.02 -8.59 5.00
N ASN A 16 3.82 -7.89 4.18
CA ASN A 16 3.53 -6.49 3.85
C ASN A 16 2.17 -6.34 3.18
N PHE A 17 1.84 -7.24 2.25
CA PHE A 17 0.52 -7.21 1.60
C PHE A 17 -0.59 -7.51 2.59
N VAL A 18 -0.40 -8.50 3.46
CA VAL A 18 -1.40 -8.89 4.45
C VAL A 18 -1.70 -7.71 5.39
N LYS A 19 -0.65 -7.02 5.85
CA LYS A 19 -0.84 -5.85 6.71
C LYS A 19 -1.60 -4.75 6.00
N THR A 20 -1.28 -4.52 4.74
CA THR A 20 -1.98 -3.52 3.93
C THR A 20 -3.47 -3.88 3.77
N LYS A 21 -3.73 -5.14 3.46
CA LYS A 21 -5.10 -5.62 3.29
C LYS A 21 -5.92 -5.46 4.56
N LEU A 22 -5.35 -5.82 5.69
CA LEU A 22 -6.04 -5.68 6.97
C LEU A 22 -6.36 -4.22 7.29
N LYS A 23 -5.41 -3.34 6.99
CA LYS A 23 -5.63 -1.91 7.20
C LYS A 23 -6.75 -1.39 6.30
N LEU A 24 -6.74 -1.79 5.03
CA LEU A 24 -7.78 -1.36 4.10
C LEU A 24 -9.15 -1.86 4.51
N GLU A 25 -9.23 -3.05 5.09
CA GLU A 25 -10.51 -3.59 5.55
C GLU A 25 -11.11 -2.77 6.68
N SER A 26 -10.30 -2.06 7.43
CA SER A 26 -10.77 -1.19 8.51
C SER A 26 -11.14 0.20 8.03
N MET A 27 -10.95 0.48 6.75
CA MET A 27 -11.20 1.81 6.16
C MET A 27 -12.49 1.80 5.37
N ASP A 28 -13.06 2.99 5.16
CA ASP A 28 -14.26 3.14 4.35
C ASP A 28 -13.89 3.27 2.88
N ASP A 29 -14.83 2.93 2.00
CA ASP A 29 -14.63 3.06 0.56
C ASP A 29 -14.31 4.50 0.21
N GLY A 30 -13.32 4.68 -0.65
CA GLY A 30 -12.90 6.01 -1.08
C GLY A 30 -11.82 6.63 -0.21
N GLU A 31 -11.51 6.05 0.92
CA GLU A 31 -10.41 6.55 1.74
C GLU A 31 -9.07 6.18 1.14
N ILE A 32 -8.08 7.02 1.39
CA ILE A 32 -6.73 6.84 0.84
C ILE A 32 -5.80 6.31 1.92
N LEU A 33 -5.07 5.26 1.60
CA LEU A 33 -4.03 4.73 2.46
C LEU A 33 -2.67 4.96 1.81
N GLU A 34 -1.77 5.60 2.53
CA GLU A 34 -0.40 5.75 2.06
C GLU A 34 0.44 4.64 2.70
N ILE A 35 1.11 3.86 1.87
CA ILE A 35 1.99 2.81 2.38
C ILE A 35 3.42 3.08 1.91
N ILE A 36 4.36 2.78 2.79
CA ILE A 36 5.78 2.97 2.52
C ILE A 36 6.40 1.60 2.32
N LEU A 37 6.98 1.38 1.15
CA LEU A 37 7.53 0.09 0.76
C LEU A 37 8.99 0.23 0.39
N ASP A 38 9.77 -0.80 0.68
CA ASP A 38 11.15 -0.86 0.21
C ASP A 38 11.16 -0.98 -1.32
N SER A 39 12.23 -0.51 -1.93
CA SER A 39 12.46 -0.73 -3.35
C SER A 39 12.70 -2.22 -3.62
N GLY A 40 12.46 -2.66 -4.85
CA GLY A 40 12.63 -4.06 -5.24
C GLY A 40 11.31 -4.79 -5.28
N GLU A 41 11.27 -6.00 -4.69
CA GLU A 41 10.09 -6.85 -4.78
C GLU A 41 8.83 -6.23 -4.17
N PRO A 42 8.88 -5.58 -2.99
CA PRO A 42 7.65 -5.04 -2.40
C PRO A 42 6.93 -4.05 -3.31
N ILE A 43 7.66 -3.12 -3.92
CA ILE A 43 7.02 -2.12 -4.77
C ILE A 43 6.52 -2.73 -6.08
N GLN A 44 7.04 -3.87 -6.49
CA GLN A 44 6.58 -4.56 -7.67
C GLN A 44 5.36 -5.42 -7.39
N ASN A 45 5.33 -6.08 -6.26
CA ASN A 45 4.33 -7.09 -5.96
C ASN A 45 3.10 -6.55 -5.22
N VAL A 46 3.29 -5.67 -4.25
CA VAL A 46 2.17 -5.18 -3.44
C VAL A 46 1.15 -4.40 -4.27
N PRO A 47 1.56 -3.44 -5.13
CA PRO A 47 0.57 -2.74 -5.95
C PRO A 47 -0.23 -3.67 -6.85
N LYS A 48 0.43 -4.66 -7.44
CA LYS A 48 -0.24 -5.62 -8.30
C LYS A 48 -1.27 -6.43 -7.53
N SER A 49 -0.91 -6.90 -6.34
CA SER A 49 -1.83 -7.68 -5.50
C SER A 49 -3.01 -6.83 -5.07
N LEU A 50 -2.80 -5.55 -4.77
CA LEU A 50 -3.87 -4.65 -4.38
C LEU A 50 -4.84 -4.41 -5.53
N LYS A 51 -4.34 -4.27 -6.76
CA LYS A 51 -5.19 -4.13 -7.93
C LYS A 51 -6.02 -5.39 -8.15
N ASP A 52 -5.44 -6.55 -7.92
CA ASP A 52 -6.15 -7.83 -8.04
C ASP A 52 -7.28 -7.93 -7.03
N GLU A 53 -7.14 -7.28 -5.88
CA GLU A 53 -8.18 -7.25 -4.86
C GLU A 53 -9.25 -6.18 -5.12
N GLY A 54 -9.10 -5.40 -6.19
CA GLY A 54 -10.08 -4.40 -6.55
C GLY A 54 -9.78 -2.99 -6.08
N HIS A 55 -8.68 -2.79 -5.39
CA HIS A 55 -8.31 -1.45 -4.92
C HIS A 55 -7.64 -0.65 -6.03
N LYS A 56 -7.70 0.66 -5.93
CA LYS A 56 -7.15 1.54 -6.94
C LYS A 56 -5.85 2.17 -6.46
N ILE A 57 -4.82 2.09 -7.30
CA ILE A 57 -3.56 2.77 -7.02
C ILE A 57 -3.68 4.19 -7.57
N VAL A 58 -3.65 5.18 -6.69
CA VAL A 58 -3.87 6.58 -7.10
C VAL A 58 -2.57 7.37 -7.16
N GLY A 59 -1.49 6.82 -6.66
CA GLY A 59 -0.21 7.51 -6.76
C GLY A 59 0.95 6.65 -6.33
N VAL A 60 2.09 6.89 -6.92
CA VAL A 60 3.35 6.24 -6.54
C VAL A 60 4.39 7.34 -6.50
N GLU A 61 5.11 7.45 -5.39
CA GLU A 61 6.16 8.45 -5.25
C GLU A 61 7.45 7.76 -4.83
N LYS A 62 8.50 8.00 -5.59
CA LYS A 62 9.81 7.45 -5.27
C LYS A 62 10.52 8.38 -4.30
N ALA A 63 11.01 7.81 -3.22
CA ALA A 63 11.81 8.53 -2.25
C ALA A 63 13.20 7.89 -2.18
N ASP A 64 14.03 8.40 -1.28
CA ASP A 64 15.40 7.94 -1.16
C ASP A 64 15.45 6.57 -0.49
N GLY A 65 15.59 5.54 -1.30
CA GLY A 65 15.66 4.16 -0.80
C GLY A 65 14.34 3.48 -0.55
N TYR A 66 13.21 4.15 -0.82
CA TYR A 66 11.90 3.56 -0.62
C TYR A 66 10.87 4.23 -1.52
N PHE A 67 9.63 3.69 -1.49
CA PHE A 67 8.52 4.23 -2.29
C PHE A 67 7.33 4.50 -1.39
N LYS A 68 6.57 5.55 -1.71
CA LYS A 68 5.29 5.83 -1.09
C LYS A 68 4.21 5.51 -2.10
N LEU A 69 3.28 4.65 -1.71
CA LEU A 69 2.20 4.20 -2.57
C LEU A 69 0.88 4.66 -1.97
N LYS A 70 0.06 5.34 -2.77
CA LYS A 70 -1.27 5.77 -2.33
C LYS A 70 -2.31 4.87 -2.94
N VAL A 71 -3.14 4.29 -2.10
CA VAL A 71 -4.16 3.31 -2.49
C VAL A 71 -5.51 3.81 -2.04
N GLU A 72 -6.46 3.80 -2.97
CA GLU A 72 -7.85 4.14 -2.64
C GLU A 72 -8.61 2.84 -2.38
N LYS A 73 -9.28 2.78 -1.24
CA LYS A 73 -10.04 1.62 -0.86
C LYS A 73 -11.28 1.45 -1.73
N HIS A 74 -11.52 0.23 -2.15
CA HIS A 74 -12.72 -0.13 -2.89
C HIS A 74 -13.46 -1.28 -2.26
#